data_7fffbfcdc8ec71b8ed1eab1f873c000a
#
_entry.id   7fffbfcdc8ec71b8ed1eab1f873c000a
#
_cell.length_a   1.000
_cell.length_b   1.000
_cell.length_c   1.000
_cell.angle_alpha   90.00
_cell.angle_beta   90.00
_cell.angle_gamma   90.00
#
_symmetry.space_group_name_H-M   'P 1'
#
loop_
_entity.id
_entity.type
_entity.pdbx_description
1 polymer ?
#
loop_
_entity_poly.entity_id
_entity_poly.type
_entity_poly.pdbx_seq_one_letter_code
_entity_poly.pdbx_strand_id
1 'polypeptide(L)'
;PNATNIKSKVDALTGDALASALLGAVDSASISTTNFISSQKVAWAGYIQDDWKVSRKLTFNLGVRYELLSPIGERFGRQANFDLQSMTLYIPKGKQQDSPLPPNFASSYPNVKVSRGQVDNYLIPWDKLDIAPRIGLAWQFNNKTVVRAGFGIVYGG
;
A
#
# COMPACT_ATOMS: atom_id res chain seq x y z
N PRO A 1 -30.77 -6.43 20.96
CA PRO A 1 -32.05 -6.15 21.60
C PRO A 1 -31.89 -4.95 22.53
N ASN A 2 -32.75 -3.94 22.37
CA ASN A 2 -32.72 -2.76 23.22
C ASN A 2 -33.11 -3.14 24.65
N ALA A 3 -32.43 -2.58 25.66
CA ALA A 3 -32.69 -2.84 27.06
C ALA A 3 -34.13 -2.48 27.50
N THR A 4 -34.79 -1.61 26.73
CA THR A 4 -36.20 -1.23 26.93
C THR A 4 -37.18 -2.17 26.27
N ASN A 5 -36.74 -3.22 25.58
CA ASN A 5 -37.64 -4.26 25.05
C ASN A 5 -38.17 -5.14 26.17
N ILE A 6 -39.50 -5.27 26.24
CA ILE A 6 -40.19 -6.04 27.30
C ILE A 6 -40.07 -7.56 27.04
N LYS A 7 -39.86 -7.98 25.81
CA LYS A 7 -39.72 -9.38 25.41
C LYS A 7 -38.44 -9.57 24.65
N SER A 8 -37.79 -10.72 24.78
CA SER A 8 -36.52 -11.08 24.13
C SER A 8 -36.55 -11.11 22.59
N LYS A 9 -37.64 -10.70 21.96
CA LYS A 9 -37.75 -10.47 20.52
C LYS A 9 -37.87 -8.98 20.27
N VAL A 10 -37.17 -8.51 19.22
CA VAL A 10 -37.29 -7.14 18.73
C VAL A 10 -38.75 -6.92 18.30
N ASP A 11 -39.45 -6.15 19.08
CA ASP A 11 -40.85 -5.76 18.80
C ASP A 11 -40.80 -4.30 18.34
N ALA A 12 -41.37 -4.01 17.19
CA ALA A 12 -41.45 -2.66 16.64
C ALA A 12 -42.24 -1.67 17.52
N LEU A 13 -43.02 -2.19 18.45
CA LEU A 13 -43.89 -1.41 19.35
C LEU A 13 -43.30 -1.22 20.75
N THR A 14 -42.18 -1.88 21.07
CA THR A 14 -41.55 -1.79 22.39
C THR A 14 -40.04 -1.63 22.23
N GLY A 15 -39.45 -0.78 23.03
CA GLY A 15 -38.02 -0.51 23.04
C GLY A 15 -37.63 0.67 22.19
N ASP A 16 -37.32 1.75 22.84
CA ASP A 16 -36.79 2.97 22.20
C ASP A 16 -35.29 3.06 22.37
N ALA A 17 -34.58 3.26 21.26
CA ALA A 17 -33.12 3.36 21.25
C ALA A 17 -32.63 4.56 22.06
N LEU A 18 -33.38 5.66 22.03
CA LEU A 18 -33.03 6.87 22.80
C LEU A 18 -33.23 6.64 24.30
N ALA A 19 -34.32 5.98 24.68
CA ALA A 19 -34.58 5.62 26.07
C ALA A 19 -33.50 4.67 26.61
N SER A 20 -33.07 3.70 25.83
CA SER A 20 -31.97 2.79 26.19
C SER A 20 -30.63 3.57 26.35
N ALA A 21 -30.38 4.53 25.46
CA ALA A 21 -29.19 5.37 25.56
C ALA A 21 -29.17 6.26 26.80
N LEU A 22 -30.32 6.87 27.14
CA LEU A 22 -30.49 7.69 28.34
C LEU A 22 -30.35 6.91 29.65
N LEU A 23 -30.70 5.62 29.62
CA LEU A 23 -30.51 4.70 30.76
C LEU A 23 -29.09 4.14 30.85
N GLY A 24 -28.19 4.49 29.90
CA GLY A 24 -26.85 3.93 29.83
C GLY A 24 -26.79 2.46 29.41
N ALA A 25 -27.90 1.88 29.01
CA ALA A 25 -28.01 0.46 28.58
C ALA A 25 -27.95 0.38 27.06
N VAL A 26 -26.80 0.76 26.50
CA VAL A 26 -26.55 0.77 25.05
C VAL A 26 -26.05 -0.59 24.60
N ASP A 27 -26.75 -1.21 23.65
CA ASP A 27 -26.36 -2.48 23.05
C ASP A 27 -25.17 -2.30 22.07
N SER A 28 -25.20 -1.24 21.27
CA SER A 28 -24.08 -0.86 20.40
C SER A 28 -24.02 0.64 20.19
N ALA A 29 -22.81 1.17 20.17
CA ALA A 29 -22.55 2.56 19.80
C ALA A 29 -21.36 2.63 18.85
N SER A 30 -21.47 3.42 17.79
CA SER A 30 -20.34 3.68 16.90
C SER A 30 -20.17 5.15 16.67
N ILE A 31 -18.92 5.60 16.74
CA ILE A 31 -18.53 6.96 16.32
C ILE A 31 -17.54 6.78 15.18
N SER A 32 -17.82 7.43 14.07
CA SER A 32 -16.90 7.47 12.93
C SER A 32 -16.40 8.90 12.76
N THR A 33 -15.08 9.05 12.75
CA THR A 33 -14.43 10.30 12.36
C THR A 33 -13.89 10.15 10.95
N THR A 34 -14.18 11.11 10.08
CA THR A 34 -13.62 11.14 8.74
C THR A 34 -12.16 11.59 8.81
N ASN A 35 -11.25 10.65 8.64
CA ASN A 35 -9.83 10.95 8.52
C ASN A 35 -9.44 10.94 7.03
N PHE A 36 -8.86 12.04 6.57
CA PHE A 36 -8.28 12.08 5.23
C PHE A 36 -6.99 11.27 5.23
N ILE A 37 -6.92 10.26 4.35
CA ILE A 37 -5.73 9.46 4.08
C ILE A 37 -5.18 9.93 2.74
N SER A 38 -3.89 10.28 2.70
CA SER A 38 -3.21 10.70 1.48
C SER A 38 -2.06 9.76 1.18
N SER A 39 -2.34 8.75 0.35
CA SER A 39 -1.31 7.83 -0.11
C SER A 39 -0.43 8.49 -1.17
N GLN A 40 0.87 8.33 -1.03
CA GLN A 40 1.88 8.85 -1.96
C GLN A 40 2.79 7.73 -2.44
N LYS A 41 3.06 7.72 -3.75
CA LYS A 41 4.06 6.87 -4.37
C LYS A 41 4.94 7.77 -5.25
N VAL A 42 6.24 7.63 -5.13
CA VAL A 42 7.21 8.36 -5.96
C VAL A 42 7.85 7.37 -6.92
N ALA A 43 7.89 7.72 -8.19
CA ALA A 43 8.50 6.93 -9.25
C ALA A 43 9.54 7.76 -9.99
N TRP A 44 10.73 7.23 -10.12
CA TRP A 44 11.80 7.75 -10.95
C TRP A 44 12.15 6.70 -12.00
N ALA A 45 12.29 7.12 -13.24
CA ALA A 45 12.71 6.22 -14.30
C ALA A 45 13.67 6.94 -15.25
N GLY A 46 14.74 6.25 -15.62
CA GLY A 46 15.66 6.67 -16.65
C GLY A 46 15.85 5.53 -17.65
N TYR A 47 16.09 5.85 -18.92
CA TYR A 47 16.38 4.84 -19.93
C TYR A 47 17.42 5.32 -20.91
N ILE A 48 18.15 4.37 -21.48
CA ILE A 48 19.05 4.54 -22.61
C ILE A 48 18.66 3.49 -23.64
N GLN A 49 18.54 3.89 -24.89
CA GLN A 49 18.23 3.01 -25.99
C GLN A 49 19.04 3.39 -27.21
N ASP A 50 19.50 2.38 -27.96
CA ASP A 50 20.21 2.55 -29.22
C ASP A 50 19.72 1.57 -30.27
N ASP A 51 19.67 2.02 -31.51
CA ASP A 51 19.30 1.25 -32.68
C ASP A 51 20.54 1.04 -33.54
N TRP A 52 21.25 -0.06 -33.29
CA TRP A 52 22.51 -0.35 -33.96
C TRP A 52 22.31 -1.07 -35.28
N LYS A 53 22.52 -0.37 -36.37
CA LYS A 53 22.51 -0.94 -37.74
C LYS A 53 23.85 -1.59 -38.05
N VAL A 54 23.98 -2.88 -37.79
CA VAL A 54 25.20 -3.65 -38.04
C VAL A 54 25.45 -3.83 -39.55
N SER A 55 24.38 -3.93 -40.33
CA SER A 55 24.45 -4.01 -41.78
C SER A 55 23.16 -3.48 -42.43
N ARG A 56 23.12 -3.44 -43.78
CA ARG A 56 21.90 -3.09 -44.52
C ARG A 56 20.71 -4.03 -44.24
N LYS A 57 20.98 -5.23 -43.72
CA LYS A 57 20.00 -6.28 -43.50
C LYS A 57 19.80 -6.62 -42.03
N LEU A 58 20.59 -6.05 -41.13
CA LEU A 58 20.59 -6.43 -39.71
C LEU A 58 20.62 -5.19 -38.82
N THR A 59 19.63 -5.08 -37.96
CA THR A 59 19.54 -4.05 -36.95
C THR A 59 19.29 -4.69 -35.58
N PHE A 60 20.02 -4.24 -34.58
CA PHE A 60 19.76 -4.50 -33.19
C PHE A 60 19.15 -3.29 -32.53
N ASN A 61 18.15 -3.53 -31.68
CA ASN A 61 17.61 -2.52 -30.79
C ASN A 61 18.06 -2.91 -29.37
N LEU A 62 18.86 -2.10 -28.74
CA LEU A 62 19.41 -2.33 -27.42
C LEU A 62 18.90 -1.24 -26.49
N GLY A 63 18.40 -1.61 -25.33
CA GLY A 63 17.93 -0.64 -24.36
C GLY A 63 18.06 -1.16 -22.94
N VAL A 64 18.21 -0.22 -22.03
CA VAL A 64 18.16 -0.46 -20.59
C VAL A 64 17.28 0.62 -19.96
N ARG A 65 16.35 0.22 -19.13
CA ARG A 65 15.56 1.11 -18.30
C ARG A 65 15.84 0.79 -16.84
N TYR A 66 16.07 1.80 -16.05
CA TYR A 66 16.15 1.71 -14.61
C TYR A 66 14.95 2.41 -13.99
N GLU A 67 14.29 1.74 -13.08
CA GLU A 67 13.16 2.28 -12.35
C GLU A 67 13.45 2.26 -10.85
N LEU A 68 13.02 3.30 -10.17
CA LEU A 68 13.07 3.41 -8.72
C LEU A 68 11.67 3.78 -8.24
N LEU A 69 10.98 2.79 -7.71
CA LEU A 69 9.63 2.93 -7.22
C LEU A 69 9.64 2.98 -5.69
N SER A 70 9.08 4.05 -5.11
CA SER A 70 8.90 4.04 -3.67
C SER A 70 7.77 3.09 -3.29
N PRO A 71 7.83 2.45 -2.13
CA PRO A 71 6.64 1.88 -1.51
C PRO A 71 5.57 2.96 -1.29
N ILE A 72 4.35 2.53 -1.04
CA ILE A 72 3.27 3.46 -0.72
C ILE A 72 3.53 4.04 0.66
N GLY A 73 3.71 5.36 0.73
CA GLY A 73 3.78 6.12 1.96
C GLY A 73 2.47 6.88 2.20
N GLU A 74 2.17 7.20 3.44
CA GLU A 74 1.05 8.05 3.78
C GLU A 74 1.57 9.43 4.25
N ARG A 75 1.10 10.49 3.60
CA ARG A 75 1.62 11.86 3.75
C ARG A 75 1.61 12.35 5.19
N PHE A 76 0.63 11.92 5.95
CA PHE A 76 0.45 12.33 7.34
C PHE A 76 0.95 11.29 8.35
N GLY A 77 1.57 10.18 7.91
CA GLY A 77 2.06 9.12 8.78
C GLY A 77 0.94 8.31 9.47
N ARG A 78 -0.26 8.30 8.90
CA ARG A 78 -1.44 7.60 9.46
C ARG A 78 -1.51 6.12 9.11
N GLN A 79 -0.39 5.53 8.79
CA GLN A 79 -0.26 4.10 8.54
C GLN A 79 0.55 3.46 9.67
N ALA A 80 0.32 2.19 9.88
CA ALA A 80 1.08 1.38 10.81
C ALA A 80 1.30 -0.01 10.20
N ASN A 81 2.34 -0.68 10.64
CA ASN A 81 2.59 -2.07 10.28
C ASN A 81 2.70 -2.90 11.53
N PHE A 82 2.21 -4.12 11.50
CA PHE A 82 2.25 -5.03 12.63
C PHE A 82 3.11 -6.25 12.29
N ASP A 83 4.18 -6.43 13.04
CA ASP A 83 5.02 -7.61 12.94
C ASP A 83 4.51 -8.69 13.91
N LEU A 84 4.01 -9.77 13.33
CA LEU A 84 3.47 -10.91 14.06
C LEU A 84 4.53 -11.68 14.85
N GLN A 85 5.79 -11.69 14.37
CA GLN A 85 6.84 -12.46 15.04
C GLN A 85 7.30 -11.77 16.31
N SER A 86 7.50 -10.47 16.27
CA SER A 86 7.93 -9.69 17.44
C SER A 86 6.77 -9.12 18.25
N MET A 87 5.52 -9.32 17.81
CA MET A 87 4.30 -8.71 18.36
C MET A 87 4.44 -7.20 18.51
N THR A 88 4.98 -6.54 17.48
CA THR A 88 5.30 -5.12 17.52
C THR A 88 4.49 -4.34 16.50
N LEU A 89 3.82 -3.30 16.96
CA LEU A 89 3.15 -2.29 16.13
C LEU A 89 4.14 -1.17 15.82
N TYR A 90 4.56 -1.07 14.56
CA TYR A 90 5.42 0.00 14.07
C TYR A 90 4.59 1.18 13.58
N ILE A 91 4.83 2.35 14.18
CA ILE A 91 4.25 3.63 13.77
C ILE A 91 5.37 4.46 13.17
N PRO A 92 5.22 4.96 11.93
CA PRO A 92 6.31 5.60 11.21
C PRO A 92 6.76 6.91 11.84
N LYS A 93 7.97 7.32 11.47
CA LYS A 93 8.54 8.62 11.77
C LYS A 93 7.81 9.68 10.94
N GLY A 94 7.22 10.68 11.57
CA GLY A 94 6.53 11.75 10.88
C GLY A 94 5.87 12.74 11.84
N LYS A 95 5.15 13.71 11.31
CA LYS A 95 4.43 14.73 12.08
C LYS A 95 3.32 14.16 12.97
N GLN A 96 3.09 12.86 12.86
CA GLN A 96 2.01 12.17 13.55
C GLN A 96 2.52 11.11 14.51
N GLN A 97 3.43 11.54 15.32
CA GLN A 97 3.51 10.97 16.67
C GLN A 97 2.12 10.94 17.34
N ASP A 98 1.15 11.57 16.70
CA ASP A 98 -0.22 11.80 17.11
C ASP A 98 -1.23 10.87 16.42
N SER A 99 -0.80 9.75 15.82
CA SER A 99 -1.74 8.68 15.53
C SER A 99 -2.20 8.14 16.88
N PRO A 100 -3.30 8.61 17.46
CA PRO A 100 -3.68 8.24 18.80
C PRO A 100 -4.10 6.78 18.77
N LEU A 101 -3.32 5.95 19.43
CA LEU A 101 -3.84 4.66 19.83
C LEU A 101 -5.00 4.92 20.80
N PRO A 102 -6.03 4.07 20.78
CA PRO A 102 -7.11 4.19 21.75
C PRO A 102 -6.55 4.32 23.17
N PRO A 103 -7.13 5.13 24.04
CA PRO A 103 -6.62 5.36 25.40
C PRO A 103 -6.33 4.08 26.19
N ASN A 104 -7.09 3.02 25.93
CA ASN A 104 -6.97 1.74 26.61
C ASN A 104 -6.17 0.70 25.82
N PHE A 105 -5.43 1.11 24.76
CA PHE A 105 -4.71 0.16 23.90
C PHE A 105 -3.73 -0.72 24.69
N ALA A 106 -2.91 -0.13 25.54
CA ALA A 106 -1.90 -0.87 26.29
C ALA A 106 -2.52 -1.86 27.30
N SER A 107 -3.66 -1.51 27.91
CA SER A 107 -4.36 -2.41 28.83
C SER A 107 -5.13 -3.50 28.11
N SER A 108 -5.66 -3.22 26.93
CA SER A 108 -6.39 -4.19 26.11
C SER A 108 -5.46 -5.17 25.40
N TYR A 109 -4.24 -4.74 25.08
CA TYR A 109 -3.25 -5.53 24.34
C TYR A 109 -1.88 -5.53 25.04
N PRO A 110 -1.76 -6.11 26.23
CA PRO A 110 -0.52 -6.03 27.04
C PRO A 110 0.68 -6.72 26.39
N ASN A 111 0.45 -7.64 25.46
CA ASN A 111 1.50 -8.38 24.75
C ASN A 111 1.99 -7.66 23.49
N VAL A 112 1.36 -6.55 23.08
CA VAL A 112 1.74 -5.79 21.89
C VAL A 112 2.71 -4.67 22.26
N LYS A 113 3.90 -4.73 21.69
CA LYS A 113 4.89 -3.65 21.80
C LYS A 113 4.55 -2.56 20.79
N VAL A 114 4.71 -1.30 21.18
CA VAL A 114 4.51 -0.15 20.27
C VAL A 114 5.85 0.53 20.04
N SER A 115 6.31 0.52 18.80
CA SER A 115 7.52 1.21 18.36
C SER A 115 7.13 2.43 17.54
N ARG A 116 7.46 3.63 18.02
CA ARG A 116 7.14 4.90 17.37
C ARG A 116 8.40 5.57 16.82
N GLY A 117 8.32 6.05 15.59
CA GLY A 117 9.36 6.90 15.01
C GLY A 117 10.69 6.20 14.69
N GLN A 118 10.76 4.89 14.75
CA GLN A 118 11.96 4.13 14.42
C GLN A 118 12.01 3.67 12.96
N VAL A 119 10.89 3.70 12.27
CA VAL A 119 10.77 3.32 10.86
C VAL A 119 10.36 4.52 10.03
N ASP A 120 10.80 4.52 8.78
CA ASP A 120 10.43 5.56 7.82
C ASP A 120 8.94 5.49 7.46
N ASN A 121 8.44 6.58 6.87
CA ASN A 121 7.03 6.70 6.50
C ASN A 121 6.53 5.65 5.49
N TYR A 122 7.44 4.97 4.81
CA TYR A 122 7.08 3.91 3.87
C TYR A 122 6.83 2.55 4.52
N LEU A 123 7.28 2.32 5.77
CA LEU A 123 7.15 1.06 6.54
C LEU A 123 7.77 -0.18 5.88
N ILE A 124 8.15 -0.11 4.62
CA ILE A 124 8.75 -1.17 3.80
C ILE A 124 9.99 -0.57 3.13
N PRO A 125 11.11 -1.31 3.04
CA PRO A 125 12.30 -0.84 2.35
C PRO A 125 12.04 -0.62 0.86
N TRP A 126 12.75 0.33 0.25
CA TRP A 126 12.68 0.58 -1.18
C TRP A 126 13.33 -0.56 -1.95
N ASP A 127 12.69 -1.03 -3.00
CA ASP A 127 13.36 -1.82 -4.03
C ASP A 127 14.16 -0.88 -4.94
N LYS A 128 15.44 -1.20 -5.13
CA LYS A 128 16.40 -0.38 -5.89
C LYS A 128 17.00 -1.15 -7.07
N LEU A 129 16.52 -2.35 -7.32
CA LEU A 129 17.15 -3.25 -8.29
C LEU A 129 16.35 -3.42 -9.59
N ASP A 130 15.42 -2.53 -9.87
CA ASP A 130 14.56 -2.61 -11.06
C ASP A 130 15.30 -2.16 -12.33
N ILE A 131 16.18 -3.03 -12.82
CA ILE A 131 16.90 -2.85 -14.09
C ILE A 131 16.22 -3.68 -15.16
N ALA A 132 15.65 -3.02 -16.17
CA ALA A 132 14.85 -3.59 -17.24
C ALA A 132 15.59 -3.55 -18.59
N PRO A 133 16.42 -4.55 -18.93
CA PRO A 133 17.06 -4.64 -20.23
C PRO A 133 16.04 -5.01 -21.31
N ARG A 134 16.27 -4.50 -22.53
CA ARG A 134 15.51 -4.80 -23.73
C ARG A 134 16.46 -5.06 -24.88
N ILE A 135 16.23 -6.14 -25.60
CA ILE A 135 17.02 -6.50 -26.78
C ILE A 135 16.04 -6.84 -27.89
N GLY A 136 16.21 -6.21 -29.03
CA GLY A 136 15.46 -6.47 -30.25
C GLY A 136 16.38 -6.77 -31.42
N LEU A 137 15.90 -7.58 -32.34
CA LEU A 137 16.58 -7.95 -33.57
C LEU A 137 15.62 -7.79 -34.74
N ALA A 138 16.07 -7.16 -35.81
CA ALA A 138 15.40 -7.14 -37.10
C ALA A 138 16.38 -7.57 -38.17
N TRP A 139 16.11 -8.72 -38.80
CA TRP A 139 16.96 -9.31 -39.82
C TRP A 139 16.19 -9.53 -41.12
N GLN A 140 16.64 -8.86 -42.17
CA GLN A 140 16.14 -9.07 -43.50
C GLN A 140 16.85 -10.27 -44.13
N PHE A 141 16.24 -11.44 -44.01
CA PHE A 141 16.79 -12.68 -44.55
C PHE A 141 16.93 -12.62 -46.09
N ASN A 142 15.89 -12.15 -46.75
CA ASN A 142 15.88 -11.90 -48.19
C ASN A 142 15.03 -10.66 -48.52
N ASN A 143 14.90 -10.29 -49.80
CA ASN A 143 14.14 -9.08 -50.23
C ASN A 143 12.65 -9.12 -49.93
N LYS A 144 12.11 -10.28 -49.54
CA LYS A 144 10.67 -10.49 -49.23
C LYS A 144 10.40 -10.91 -47.81
N THR A 145 11.44 -11.26 -47.04
CA THR A 145 11.27 -11.83 -45.69
C THR A 145 12.10 -11.07 -44.67
N VAL A 146 11.46 -10.61 -43.59
CA VAL A 146 12.10 -10.01 -42.43
C VAL A 146 11.74 -10.81 -41.18
N VAL A 147 12.75 -11.23 -40.44
CA VAL A 147 12.60 -11.89 -39.13
C VAL A 147 12.80 -10.81 -38.06
N ARG A 148 11.89 -10.77 -37.08
CA ARG A 148 11.99 -9.90 -35.94
C ARG A 148 11.86 -10.73 -34.67
N ALA A 149 12.73 -10.47 -33.71
CA ALA A 149 12.68 -11.07 -32.39
C ALA A 149 12.98 -10.02 -31.33
N GLY A 150 12.43 -10.18 -30.15
CA GLY A 150 12.70 -9.28 -29.05
C GLY A 150 12.52 -9.96 -27.69
N PHE A 151 13.29 -9.52 -26.75
CA PHE A 151 13.23 -9.91 -25.34
C PHE A 151 13.35 -8.66 -24.49
N GLY A 152 12.61 -8.62 -23.39
CA GLY A 152 12.72 -7.54 -22.42
C GLY A 152 12.17 -7.94 -21.06
N ILE A 153 12.73 -7.33 -20.02
CA ILE A 153 12.22 -7.42 -18.66
C ILE A 153 11.38 -6.19 -18.39
N VAL A 154 10.25 -6.37 -17.72
CA VAL A 154 9.36 -5.28 -17.31
C VAL A 154 9.02 -5.49 -15.84
N TYR A 155 9.22 -4.46 -15.05
CA TYR A 155 8.78 -4.44 -13.66
C TYR A 155 7.40 -3.80 -13.58
N GLY A 156 6.51 -4.40 -12.79
CA GLY A 156 5.20 -3.86 -12.47
C GLY A 156 5.20 -3.31 -11.05
N GLY A 157 4.63 -2.14 -10.86
CA GLY A 157 4.54 -1.49 -9.57
C GLY A 157 3.12 -1.12 -9.17
#